data_11158111c603d5b03c764963d06aebc9
#
_entry.id   11158111c603d5b03c764963d06aebc9
#
_cell.length_a   1.000
_cell.length_b   1.000
_cell.length_c   1.000
_cell.angle_alpha   90.00
_cell.angle_beta   90.00
_cell.angle_gamma   90.00
#
_symmetry.space_group_name_H-M   'P 1'
#
loop_
_entity.id
_entity.type
_entity.pdbx_description
1 polymer ?
#
loop_
_entity_poly.entity_id
_entity_poly.type
_entity_poly.pdbx_seq_one_letter_code
_entity_poly.pdbx_strand_id
1 'polypeptide(L)'
;MQTIITAATILSMYLSAAENSNSSYYYNADMENGKVTTMYVYESDSEVLTSKLAYNYTYDEQDRLVKKEVMRWNSVTGKWENDYSLDLIYNEDGYELSRSVWDKRTQAYLPTTEKAVYQYVTDQVVAVNYLRRNDSQEQFEWVDSMLVMNPTDGLLLATR
;
A
#
# COMPACT_ATOMS: atom_id res chain seq x y z
N MET A 1 20.57 -7.62 1.04
CA MET A 1 20.05 -6.27 1.41
C MET A 1 18.54 -6.39 1.52
N GLN A 2 18.00 -6.17 2.68
CA GLN A 2 16.55 -6.31 2.92
C GLN A 2 15.82 -5.20 2.18
N THR A 3 14.81 -5.55 1.36
CA THR A 3 13.92 -4.55 0.76
C THR A 3 12.93 -4.10 1.81
N ILE A 4 13.20 -2.97 2.44
CA ILE A 4 12.31 -2.32 3.41
C ILE A 4 11.69 -1.11 2.72
N ILE A 5 10.37 -0.98 2.79
CA ILE A 5 9.67 0.18 2.28
C ILE A 5 9.80 1.30 3.32
N THR A 6 10.53 2.35 2.97
CA THR A 6 10.82 3.46 3.87
C THR A 6 10.11 4.74 3.42
N ALA A 7 10.10 5.74 4.29
CA ALA A 7 9.61 7.07 3.94
C ALA A 7 10.35 7.64 2.71
N ALA A 8 11.66 7.37 2.57
CA ALA A 8 12.43 7.78 1.39
C ALA A 8 11.95 7.07 0.11
N THR A 9 11.56 5.79 0.20
CA THR A 9 10.96 5.05 -0.92
C THR A 9 9.65 5.69 -1.36
N ILE A 10 8.77 6.02 -0.42
CA ILE A 10 7.49 6.68 -0.72
C ILE A 10 7.69 8.06 -1.33
N LEU A 11 8.62 8.84 -0.80
CA LEU A 11 8.98 10.15 -1.36
C LEU A 11 9.50 10.04 -2.80
N SER A 12 10.40 9.09 -3.07
CA SER A 12 10.93 8.84 -4.41
C SER A 12 9.83 8.44 -5.39
N MET A 13 8.89 7.60 -4.96
CA MET A 13 7.73 7.21 -5.78
C MET A 13 6.84 8.41 -6.10
N TYR A 14 6.56 9.26 -5.11
CA TYR A 14 5.79 10.48 -5.32
C TYR A 14 6.45 11.40 -6.34
N LEU A 15 7.74 11.69 -6.17
CA LEU A 15 8.48 12.57 -7.09
C LEU A 15 8.48 12.00 -8.52
N SER A 16 8.74 10.70 -8.68
CA SER A 16 8.71 10.05 -9.99
C SER A 16 7.31 10.07 -10.64
N ALA A 17 6.25 9.92 -9.85
CA ALA A 17 4.88 9.99 -10.35
C ALA A 17 4.49 11.43 -10.73
N ALA A 18 4.88 12.42 -9.93
CA ALA A 18 4.58 13.83 -10.16
C ALA A 18 5.30 14.40 -11.39
N GLU A 19 6.49 13.88 -11.73
CA GLU A 19 7.26 14.30 -12.92
C GLU A 19 6.73 13.70 -14.23
N ASN A 20 5.87 12.69 -14.18
CA ASN A 20 5.35 11.99 -15.36
C ASN A 20 4.25 12.81 -16.06
N SER A 21 4.64 13.70 -16.96
CA SER A 21 3.75 14.61 -17.70
C SER A 21 2.84 13.94 -18.75
N ASN A 22 3.06 12.65 -19.06
CA ASN A 22 2.29 11.91 -20.07
C ASN A 22 1.14 11.09 -19.46
N SER A 23 0.87 11.24 -18.18
CA SER A 23 -0.18 10.52 -17.48
C SER A 23 -1.48 11.33 -17.45
N SER A 24 -2.62 10.64 -17.55
CA SER A 24 -3.95 11.21 -17.24
C SER A 24 -4.14 11.44 -15.74
N TYR A 25 -3.15 11.07 -14.92
CA TYR A 25 -3.18 11.20 -13.48
C TYR A 25 -2.19 12.26 -13.00
N TYR A 26 -2.63 13.02 -12.02
CA TYR A 26 -1.85 14.05 -11.34
C TYR A 26 -1.74 13.70 -9.86
N TYR A 27 -0.61 14.04 -9.27
CA TYR A 27 -0.29 13.69 -7.90
C TYR A 27 0.03 14.94 -7.09
N ASN A 28 -0.46 14.99 -5.87
CA ASN A 28 -0.07 15.98 -4.86
C ASN A 28 0.18 15.26 -3.54
N ALA A 29 0.93 15.86 -2.63
CA ALA A 29 1.23 15.25 -1.36
C ALA A 29 1.28 16.26 -0.24
N ASP A 30 0.76 15.85 0.92
CA ASP A 30 1.04 16.49 2.20
C ASP A 30 2.31 15.86 2.78
N MET A 31 3.15 16.70 3.33
CA MET A 31 4.43 16.29 3.88
C MET A 31 4.61 16.80 5.29
N GLU A 32 5.15 15.96 6.15
CA GLU A 32 5.53 16.33 7.52
C GLU A 32 6.94 15.81 7.80
N ASN A 33 7.81 16.71 8.29
CA ASN A 33 9.22 16.39 8.58
C ASN A 33 9.97 15.72 7.40
N GLY A 34 9.68 16.14 6.15
CA GLY A 34 10.29 15.58 4.95
C GLY A 34 9.76 14.22 4.51
N LYS A 35 8.69 13.73 5.12
CA LYS A 35 8.03 12.47 4.79
C LYS A 35 6.66 12.72 4.18
N VAL A 36 6.29 11.97 3.16
CA VAL A 36 4.94 12.01 2.60
C VAL A 36 3.98 11.35 3.60
N THR A 37 3.04 12.12 4.13
CA THR A 37 2.01 11.61 5.05
C THR A 37 0.72 11.26 4.30
N THR A 38 0.39 12.04 3.27
CA THR A 38 -0.76 11.74 2.39
C THR A 38 -0.37 12.02 0.96
N MET A 39 -0.75 11.13 0.06
CA MET A 39 -0.63 11.33 -1.39
C MET A 39 -2.03 11.32 -2.01
N TYR A 40 -2.34 12.36 -2.78
CA TYR A 40 -3.61 12.50 -3.51
C TYR A 40 -3.41 12.18 -4.97
N VAL A 41 -4.34 11.45 -5.54
CA VAL A 41 -4.39 11.11 -6.97
C VAL A 41 -5.61 11.75 -7.59
N TYR A 42 -5.38 12.54 -8.62
CA TYR A 42 -6.41 13.20 -9.42
C TYR A 42 -6.40 12.62 -10.84
N GLU A 43 -7.55 12.51 -11.44
CA GLU A 43 -7.69 12.18 -12.85
C GLU A 43 -8.06 13.44 -13.62
N SER A 44 -7.41 13.67 -14.75
CA SER A 44 -7.78 14.75 -15.68
C SER A 44 -8.72 14.21 -16.75
N ASP A 45 -9.90 14.79 -16.83
CA ASP A 45 -10.79 14.64 -17.95
C ASP A 45 -11.06 16.04 -18.55
N SER A 46 -10.52 16.26 -19.75
CA SER A 46 -10.83 17.45 -20.58
C SER A 46 -10.71 18.81 -19.85
N GLU A 47 -9.61 19.06 -19.14
CA GLU A 47 -9.30 20.30 -18.39
C GLU A 47 -9.82 20.34 -16.94
N VAL A 48 -10.56 19.35 -16.48
CA VAL A 48 -11.05 19.28 -15.10
C VAL A 48 -10.29 18.20 -14.33
N LEU A 49 -9.70 18.58 -13.18
CA LEU A 49 -9.10 17.64 -12.25
C LEU A 49 -10.17 17.11 -11.29
N THR A 50 -10.33 15.79 -11.27
CA THR A 50 -11.25 15.11 -10.37
C THR A 50 -10.46 14.30 -9.34
N SER A 51 -10.75 14.48 -8.06
CA SER A 51 -10.17 13.66 -6.98
C SER A 51 -10.58 12.20 -7.15
N LYS A 52 -9.63 11.28 -7.04
CA LYS A 52 -9.85 9.84 -7.22
C LYS A 52 -9.51 9.03 -5.98
N LEU A 53 -8.25 9.08 -5.56
CA LEU A 53 -7.72 8.31 -4.46
C LEU A 53 -6.89 9.21 -3.54
N ALA A 54 -6.84 8.83 -2.27
CA ALA A 54 -5.86 9.35 -1.34
C ALA A 54 -5.23 8.18 -0.58
N TYR A 55 -3.94 8.28 -0.33
CA TYR A 55 -3.15 7.29 0.39
C TYR A 55 -2.58 7.94 1.65
N ASN A 56 -2.99 7.48 2.82
CA ASN A 56 -2.37 7.87 4.08
C ASN A 56 -1.28 6.86 4.44
N TYR A 57 -0.11 7.36 4.81
CA TYR A 57 1.06 6.57 5.17
C TYR A 57 1.41 6.76 6.64
N THR A 58 1.63 5.66 7.34
CA THR A 58 2.14 5.64 8.71
C THR A 58 3.50 4.96 8.74
N TYR A 59 4.45 5.56 9.44
CA TYR A 59 5.81 5.07 9.56
C TYR A 59 6.14 4.76 11.03
N ASP A 60 7.04 3.80 11.24
CA ASP A 60 7.59 3.53 12.56
C ASP A 60 8.77 4.46 12.91
N GLU A 61 9.37 4.25 14.07
CA GLU A 61 10.51 5.06 14.56
C GLU A 61 11.78 4.92 13.70
N GLN A 62 11.88 3.89 12.86
CA GLN A 62 12.95 3.66 11.89
C GLN A 62 12.59 4.15 10.48
N ASP A 63 11.52 4.95 10.34
CA ASP A 63 11.01 5.46 9.07
C ASP A 63 10.58 4.37 8.07
N ARG A 64 10.25 3.16 8.56
CA ARG A 64 9.70 2.09 7.74
C ARG A 64 8.19 2.24 7.64
N LEU A 65 7.63 2.03 6.45
CA LEU A 65 6.18 2.04 6.23
C LEU A 65 5.55 0.87 7.00
N VAL A 66 4.66 1.16 7.93
CA VAL A 66 3.91 0.14 8.68
C VAL A 66 2.43 0.08 8.31
N LYS A 67 1.89 1.16 7.73
CA LYS A 67 0.49 1.18 7.28
C LYS A 67 0.29 2.09 6.10
N LYS A 68 -0.53 1.65 5.13
CA LYS A 68 -1.09 2.45 4.05
C LYS A 68 -2.61 2.33 4.09
N GLU A 69 -3.30 3.44 4.28
CA GLU A 69 -4.76 3.49 4.17
C GLU A 69 -5.13 4.09 2.82
N VAL A 70 -6.05 3.44 2.13
CA VAL A 70 -6.54 3.88 0.82
C VAL A 70 -7.95 4.41 0.98
N MET A 71 -8.15 5.64 0.50
CA MET A 71 -9.45 6.31 0.50
C MET A 71 -9.86 6.62 -0.94
N ARG A 72 -11.18 6.59 -1.19
CA ARG A 72 -11.80 7.00 -2.45
C ARG A 72 -12.59 8.28 -2.26
N TRP A 73 -12.52 9.12 -3.27
CA TRP A 73 -13.37 10.31 -3.31
C TRP A 73 -14.81 9.93 -3.65
N ASN A 74 -15.74 10.35 -2.81
CA ASN A 74 -17.17 10.27 -3.09
C ASN A 74 -17.65 11.65 -3.60
N SER A 75 -17.89 11.76 -4.90
CA SER A 75 -18.31 13.00 -5.55
C SER A 75 -19.73 13.45 -5.14
N VAL A 76 -20.57 12.53 -4.66
CA VAL A 76 -21.92 12.84 -4.21
C VAL A 76 -21.92 13.52 -2.86
N THR A 77 -21.08 13.03 -1.93
CA THR A 77 -20.99 13.59 -0.59
C THR A 77 -19.90 14.66 -0.44
N GLY A 78 -19.00 14.78 -1.43
CA GLY A 78 -17.84 15.68 -1.37
C GLY A 78 -16.86 15.31 -0.27
N LYS A 79 -16.67 14.02 0.01
CA LYS A 79 -15.81 13.52 1.10
C LYS A 79 -14.95 12.33 0.67
N TRP A 80 -13.82 12.20 1.35
CA TRP A 80 -13.00 11.00 1.31
C TRP A 80 -13.66 9.89 2.15
N GLU A 81 -13.76 8.69 1.58
CA GLU A 81 -14.27 7.50 2.24
C GLU A 81 -13.18 6.43 2.28
N ASN A 82 -12.98 5.80 3.44
CA ASN A 82 -12.06 4.69 3.57
C ASN A 82 -12.49 3.53 2.66
N ASP A 83 -11.51 2.85 2.04
CA ASP A 83 -11.70 1.69 1.16
C ASP A 83 -11.05 0.45 1.77
N TYR A 84 -9.75 0.47 1.94
CA TYR A 84 -9.00 -0.60 2.59
C TYR A 84 -7.70 -0.09 3.21
N SER A 85 -7.09 -0.92 4.07
CA SER A 85 -5.75 -0.69 4.59
C SER A 85 -4.81 -1.84 4.23
N LEU A 86 -3.54 -1.52 4.13
CA LEU A 86 -2.42 -2.45 4.06
C LEU A 86 -1.57 -2.23 5.30
N ASP A 87 -1.33 -3.28 6.06
CA ASP A 87 -0.50 -3.28 7.26
C ASP A 87 0.76 -4.13 7.00
N LEU A 88 1.92 -3.60 7.36
CA LEU A 88 3.22 -4.24 7.17
C LEU A 88 3.86 -4.53 8.53
N ILE A 89 4.27 -5.77 8.73
CA ILE A 89 4.98 -6.23 9.92
C ILE A 89 6.34 -6.77 9.49
N TYR A 90 7.41 -6.12 9.94
CA TYR A 90 8.78 -6.52 9.62
C TYR A 90 9.32 -7.49 10.64
N ASN A 91 10.08 -8.48 10.17
CA ASN A 91 10.80 -9.44 10.97
C ASN A 91 12.24 -9.65 10.42
N GLU A 92 13.03 -10.51 11.03
CA GLU A 92 14.42 -10.74 10.62
C GLU A 92 14.54 -11.36 9.23
N ASP A 93 13.56 -12.18 8.83
CA ASP A 93 13.57 -12.94 7.58
C ASP A 93 12.80 -12.26 6.43
N GLY A 94 12.15 -11.11 6.70
CA GLY A 94 11.34 -10.43 5.69
C GLY A 94 10.26 -9.54 6.27
N TYR A 95 9.06 -9.61 5.70
CA TYR A 95 7.89 -8.89 6.21
C TYR A 95 6.58 -9.59 5.82
N GLU A 96 5.54 -9.30 6.57
CA GLU A 96 4.17 -9.69 6.30
C GLU A 96 3.37 -8.47 5.85
N LEU A 97 2.62 -8.62 4.78
CA LEU A 97 1.68 -7.63 4.27
C LEU A 97 0.26 -8.18 4.41
N SER A 98 -0.58 -7.50 5.15
CA SER A 98 -1.98 -7.87 5.31
C SER A 98 -2.92 -6.77 4.81
N ARG A 99 -4.09 -7.18 4.29
CA ARG A 99 -5.11 -6.29 3.76
C ARG A 99 -6.39 -6.41 4.55
N SER A 100 -6.95 -5.26 4.94
CA SER A 100 -8.24 -5.17 5.64
C SER A 100 -9.16 -4.22 4.88
N VAL A 101 -10.39 -4.66 4.62
CA VAL A 101 -11.40 -3.87 3.90
C VAL A 101 -12.19 -3.03 4.89
N TRP A 102 -12.53 -1.81 4.51
CA TRP A 102 -13.38 -0.93 5.31
C TRP A 102 -14.85 -1.35 5.23
N ASP A 103 -15.49 -1.52 6.37
CA ASP A 103 -16.93 -1.73 6.47
C ASP A 103 -17.64 -0.41 6.80
N LYS A 104 -18.40 0.11 5.84
CA LYS A 104 -19.14 1.36 5.99
C LYS A 104 -20.23 1.27 7.06
N ARG A 105 -20.75 0.09 7.33
CA ARG A 105 -21.82 -0.12 8.30
C ARG A 105 -21.30 -0.02 9.73
N THR A 106 -20.17 -0.66 10.01
CA THR A 106 -19.56 -0.66 11.36
C THR A 106 -18.58 0.49 11.55
N GLN A 107 -18.23 1.23 10.49
CA GLN A 107 -17.22 2.30 10.48
C GLN A 107 -15.87 1.80 11.02
N ALA A 108 -15.46 0.61 10.60
CA ALA A 108 -14.22 -0.02 11.02
C ALA A 108 -13.64 -0.90 9.91
N TYR A 109 -12.34 -1.17 9.98
CA TYR A 109 -11.73 -2.18 9.14
C TYR A 109 -12.15 -3.58 9.60
N LEU A 110 -12.56 -4.41 8.66
CA LEU A 110 -12.84 -5.83 8.92
C LEU A 110 -11.54 -6.57 9.27
N PRO A 111 -11.65 -7.70 10.00
CA PRO A 111 -10.49 -8.56 10.22
C PRO A 111 -9.81 -8.95 8.90
N THR A 112 -8.48 -9.00 8.90
CA THR A 112 -7.67 -9.42 7.75
C THR A 112 -8.10 -10.80 7.25
N THR A 113 -8.40 -10.91 5.97
CA THR A 113 -8.78 -12.17 5.31
C THR A 113 -7.69 -12.73 4.40
N GLU A 114 -6.76 -11.89 3.97
CA GLU A 114 -5.68 -12.25 3.05
C GLU A 114 -4.38 -11.59 3.49
N LYS A 115 -3.29 -12.34 3.39
CA LYS A 115 -1.96 -11.82 3.66
C LYS A 115 -0.91 -12.44 2.75
N ALA A 116 0.17 -11.70 2.52
CA ALA A 116 1.36 -12.15 1.82
C ALA A 116 2.55 -12.09 2.76
N VAL A 117 3.27 -13.19 2.88
CA VAL A 117 4.50 -13.30 3.67
C VAL A 117 5.68 -13.31 2.72
N TYR A 118 6.52 -12.29 2.84
CA TYR A 118 7.74 -12.08 2.04
C TYR A 118 8.93 -12.55 2.85
N GLN A 119 9.65 -13.56 2.33
CA GLN A 119 10.82 -14.14 2.98
C GLN A 119 12.05 -14.00 2.07
N TYR A 120 13.13 -13.45 2.60
CA TYR A 120 14.39 -13.32 1.87
C TYR A 120 15.06 -14.70 1.77
N VAL A 121 15.16 -15.22 0.53
CA VAL A 121 15.87 -16.48 0.24
C VAL A 121 17.33 -16.20 -0.03
N THR A 122 17.61 -15.14 -0.80
CA THR A 122 18.93 -14.59 -1.05
C THR A 122 18.83 -13.07 -1.15
N ASP A 123 19.94 -12.37 -1.34
CA ASP A 123 19.94 -10.91 -1.55
C ASP A 123 19.15 -10.47 -2.80
N GLN A 124 18.86 -11.39 -3.72
CA GLN A 124 18.17 -11.10 -4.98
C GLN A 124 16.85 -11.86 -5.14
N VAL A 125 16.52 -12.77 -4.25
CA VAL A 125 15.34 -13.63 -4.37
C VAL A 125 14.50 -13.56 -3.11
N VAL A 126 13.23 -13.25 -3.28
CA VAL A 126 12.21 -13.25 -2.21
C VAL A 126 11.16 -14.31 -2.52
N ALA A 127 10.90 -15.18 -1.57
CA ALA A 127 9.73 -16.05 -1.62
C ALA A 127 8.51 -15.27 -1.10
N VAL A 128 7.42 -15.31 -1.84
CA VAL A 128 6.16 -14.69 -1.46
C VAL A 128 5.12 -15.79 -1.29
N ASN A 129 4.64 -15.96 -0.06
CA ASN A 129 3.60 -16.94 0.27
C ASN A 129 2.28 -16.21 0.48
N TYR A 130 1.26 -16.57 -0.28
CA TYR A 130 -0.09 -16.05 -0.14
C TYR A 130 -0.91 -16.96 0.76
N LEU A 131 -1.53 -16.35 1.77
CA LEU A 131 -2.38 -17.02 2.73
C LEU A 131 -3.77 -16.38 2.74
N ARG A 132 -4.80 -17.20 2.89
CA ARG A 132 -6.19 -16.77 3.05
C ARG A 132 -6.75 -17.34 4.34
N ARG A 133 -7.54 -16.55 5.06
CA ARG A 133 -8.23 -16.99 6.26
C ARG A 133 -9.34 -17.94 5.90
N ASN A 134 -9.34 -19.08 6.58
CA ASN A 134 -10.46 -20.00 6.60
C ASN A 134 -11.42 -19.58 7.72
N ASP A 135 -12.59 -19.08 7.36
CA ASP A 135 -13.56 -18.54 8.32
C ASP A 135 -14.09 -19.60 9.30
N SER A 136 -14.08 -20.88 8.90
CA SER A 136 -14.54 -21.99 9.75
C SER A 136 -13.53 -22.42 10.81
N GLN A 137 -12.23 -22.14 10.61
CA GLN A 137 -11.15 -22.57 11.49
C GLN A 137 -10.41 -21.40 12.15
N GLU A 138 -10.73 -20.16 11.77
CA GLU A 138 -10.05 -18.93 12.21
C GLU A 138 -8.52 -18.93 11.95
N GLN A 139 -8.05 -19.73 11.00
CA GLN A 139 -6.65 -19.90 10.67
C GLN A 139 -6.37 -19.45 9.23
N PHE A 140 -5.13 -19.02 8.99
CA PHE A 140 -4.66 -18.73 7.64
C PHE A 140 -4.16 -20.00 6.98
N GLU A 141 -4.69 -20.31 5.81
CA GLU A 141 -4.27 -21.42 4.96
C GLU A 141 -3.43 -20.91 3.80
N TRP A 142 -2.43 -21.69 3.45
CA TRP A 142 -1.60 -21.42 2.28
C TRP A 142 -2.44 -21.59 1.00
N VAL A 143 -2.32 -20.63 0.09
CA VAL A 143 -3.02 -20.62 -1.19
C VAL A 143 -2.05 -20.82 -2.35
N ASP A 144 -0.95 -20.05 -2.35
CA ASP A 144 0.02 -20.05 -3.45
C ASP A 144 1.36 -19.50 -2.96
N SER A 145 2.42 -19.76 -3.72
CA SER A 145 3.71 -19.13 -3.53
C SER A 145 4.41 -18.85 -4.84
N MET A 146 5.22 -17.80 -4.83
CA MET A 146 6.07 -17.44 -5.97
C MET A 146 7.45 -17.01 -5.48
N LEU A 147 8.44 -17.13 -6.35
CA LEU A 147 9.75 -16.52 -6.18
C LEU A 147 9.79 -15.23 -7.00
N VAL A 148 10.12 -14.13 -6.34
CA VAL A 148 10.29 -12.82 -6.97
C VAL A 148 11.79 -12.54 -7.04
N MET A 149 12.29 -12.31 -8.24
CA MET A 149 13.66 -11.89 -8.47
C MET A 149 13.69 -10.37 -8.60
N ASN A 150 14.70 -9.76 -7.97
CA ASN A 150 14.90 -8.31 -8.00
C ASN A 150 13.75 -7.49 -7.44
N PRO A 151 13.41 -7.62 -6.14
CA PRO A 151 12.26 -6.95 -5.53
C PRO A 151 12.39 -5.41 -5.46
N THR A 152 13.50 -4.84 -5.94
CA THR A 152 13.73 -3.38 -5.96
C THR A 152 12.91 -2.63 -7.01
N ASP A 153 12.21 -3.32 -7.91
CA ASP A 153 11.48 -2.69 -9.02
C ASP A 153 10.09 -2.14 -8.65
N GLY A 154 9.87 -1.74 -7.42
CA GLY A 154 8.66 -0.97 -7.04
C GLY A 154 7.30 -1.67 -7.24
N LEU A 155 7.28 -2.88 -7.80
CA LEU A 155 6.09 -3.67 -8.10
C LEU A 155 5.29 -4.05 -6.84
N LEU A 156 5.93 -4.05 -5.69
CA LEU A 156 5.31 -4.38 -4.41
C LEU A 156 4.26 -3.37 -3.94
N LEU A 157 4.22 -2.18 -4.54
CA LEU A 157 3.24 -1.15 -4.21
C LEU A 157 2.18 -0.96 -5.30
N ALA A 158 2.37 -1.59 -6.47
CA ALA A 158 1.37 -1.65 -7.53
C ALA A 158 0.34 -2.74 -7.18
N THR A 159 -0.40 -2.54 -6.13
CA THR A 159 -1.57 -3.37 -5.86
C THR A 159 -2.66 -3.02 -6.86
N ARG A 160 -3.05 -4.02 -7.62
CA ARG A 160 -4.24 -4.00 -8.45
C ARG A 160 -5.51 -3.72 -7.62
#